data_024e0cc2454350527803647ea4538128
#
_entry.id   024e0cc2454350527803647ea4538128
#
_cell.length_a   1.000
_cell.length_b   1.000
_cell.length_c   1.000
_cell.angle_alpha   90.00
_cell.angle_beta   90.00
_cell.angle_gamma   90.00
#
_symmetry.space_group_name_H-M   'P 1'
#
loop_
_entity.id
_entity.type
_entity.pdbx_description
1 polymer ?
#
loop_
_entity_poly.entity_id
_entity_poly.type
_entity_poly.pdbx_seq_one_letter_code
_entity_poly.pdbx_strand_id
1 'polypeptide(L)'
;MNPGGASISLTYIASERTIPGYGGGMSSAKAALESDTKVLAFEAGRKGKIRVNTISAGPLGSRAAKAIGFIEKMIEYSYVNAPLQKELLADEVGNTAAFLVSPLASAITGSTVYVDNGLNTMGLAVDSPTVSSLL
;
A
#
# COMPACT_ATOMS: atom_id res chain seq x y z
N MET A 1 16.39 12.08 13.49
CA MET A 1 15.00 12.09 14.02
C MET A 1 15.03 12.01 15.54
N ASN A 2 14.15 12.71 16.18
CA ASN A 2 14.06 12.71 17.65
C ASN A 2 13.59 11.34 18.17
N PRO A 3 14.06 10.95 19.39
CA PRO A 3 13.57 9.73 20.02
C PRO A 3 12.04 9.69 20.09
N GLY A 4 11.47 8.52 19.84
CA GLY A 4 10.02 8.34 19.82
C GLY A 4 9.33 8.82 18.55
N GLY A 5 10.07 9.29 17.55
CA GLY A 5 9.51 9.71 16.27
C GLY A 5 8.95 8.55 15.43
N ALA A 6 8.34 8.91 14.31
CA ALA A 6 7.80 7.91 13.38
C ALA A 6 8.04 8.34 11.94
N SER A 7 8.32 7.36 11.10
CA SER A 7 8.50 7.53 9.66
C SER A 7 7.53 6.63 8.92
N ILE A 8 7.01 7.12 7.81
CA ILE A 8 6.19 6.32 6.89
C ILE A 8 6.71 6.49 5.46
N SER A 9 6.46 5.48 4.66
CA SER A 9 6.69 5.51 3.22
C SER A 9 5.50 4.91 2.50
N LEU A 10 5.45 5.07 1.19
CA LEU A 10 4.37 4.55 0.35
C LEU A 10 4.90 3.47 -0.57
N THR A 11 4.28 2.31 -0.53
CA THR A 11 4.57 1.19 -1.41
C THR A 11 3.34 0.81 -2.23
N TYR A 12 3.46 -0.22 -3.04
CA TYR A 12 2.39 -0.75 -3.86
C TYR A 12 2.50 -2.27 -3.95
N ILE A 13 1.37 -2.93 -4.10
CA ILE A 13 1.24 -4.40 -4.12
C ILE A 13 2.06 -5.09 -5.22
N ALA A 14 2.52 -4.34 -6.23
CA ALA A 14 3.44 -4.85 -7.24
C ALA A 14 4.77 -5.35 -6.65
N SER A 15 5.08 -5.01 -5.40
CA SER A 15 6.18 -5.58 -4.64
C SER A 15 6.02 -7.08 -4.39
N GLU A 16 4.77 -7.55 -4.30
CA GLU A 16 4.43 -8.92 -3.93
C GLU A 16 3.80 -9.72 -5.07
N ARG A 17 3.13 -9.03 -6.00
CA ARG A 17 2.33 -9.64 -7.07
C ARG A 17 2.65 -8.99 -8.40
N THR A 18 2.54 -9.76 -9.46
CA THR A 18 2.67 -9.21 -10.81
C THR A 18 1.46 -8.34 -11.14
N ILE A 19 1.75 -7.09 -11.46
CA ILE A 19 0.75 -6.15 -11.98
C ILE A 19 1.12 -5.85 -13.42
N PRO A 20 0.40 -6.43 -14.40
CA PRO A 20 0.71 -6.21 -15.81
C PRO A 20 0.74 -4.72 -16.15
N GLY A 21 1.78 -4.28 -16.85
CA GLY A 21 1.96 -2.90 -17.26
C GLY A 21 2.70 -2.01 -16.25
N TYR A 22 2.85 -2.44 -14.99
CA TYR A 22 3.53 -1.62 -13.96
C TYR A 22 5.05 -1.57 -14.17
N GLY A 23 5.63 -2.64 -14.68
CA GLY A 23 7.06 -2.70 -14.99
C GLY A 23 7.93 -3.21 -13.85
N GLY A 24 9.00 -3.92 -14.22
CA GLY A 24 9.85 -4.63 -13.28
C GLY A 24 10.69 -3.71 -12.38
N GLY A 25 11.19 -2.58 -12.92
CA GLY A 25 12.01 -1.65 -12.13
C GLY A 25 11.25 -1.03 -10.96
N MET A 26 10.00 -0.65 -11.18
CA MET A 26 9.16 -0.06 -10.13
C MET A 26 8.75 -1.11 -9.09
N SER A 27 8.43 -2.33 -9.51
CA SER A 27 8.07 -3.41 -8.58
C SER A 27 9.25 -3.78 -7.69
N SER A 28 10.45 -3.86 -8.26
CA SER A 28 11.68 -4.13 -7.50
C SER A 28 11.96 -3.03 -6.48
N ALA A 29 11.78 -1.78 -6.85
CA ALA A 29 11.96 -0.65 -5.94
C ALA A 29 10.99 -0.71 -4.76
N LYS A 30 9.74 -1.07 -5.01
CA LYS A 30 8.74 -1.22 -3.93
C LYS A 30 9.05 -2.42 -3.03
N ALA A 31 9.52 -3.53 -3.58
CA ALA A 31 9.96 -4.68 -2.79
C ALA A 31 11.17 -4.32 -1.90
N ALA A 32 12.14 -3.58 -2.45
CA ALA A 32 13.28 -3.10 -1.70
C ALA A 32 12.85 -2.18 -0.55
N LEU A 33 11.92 -1.26 -0.82
CA LEU A 33 11.38 -0.35 0.19
C LEU A 33 10.75 -1.11 1.36
N GLU A 34 9.95 -2.13 1.08
CA GLU A 34 9.30 -2.93 2.11
C GLU A 34 10.32 -3.75 2.92
N SER A 35 11.35 -4.28 2.27
CA SER A 35 12.45 -4.96 2.94
C SER A 35 13.22 -3.99 3.85
N ASP A 36 13.60 -2.83 3.33
CA ASP A 36 14.33 -1.81 4.07
C ASP A 36 13.54 -1.27 5.25
N THR A 37 12.22 -1.20 5.13
CA THR A 37 11.33 -0.78 6.24
C THR A 37 11.54 -1.65 7.47
N LYS A 38 11.69 -2.95 7.29
CA LYS A 38 11.91 -3.89 8.42
C LYS A 38 13.28 -3.67 9.06
N VAL A 39 14.32 -3.51 8.25
CA VAL A 39 15.67 -3.27 8.75
C VAL A 39 15.76 -1.93 9.48
N LEU A 40 15.19 -0.88 8.89
CA LEU A 40 15.16 0.44 9.50
C LEU A 40 14.34 0.46 10.79
N ALA A 41 13.24 -0.28 10.85
CA ALA A 41 12.44 -0.42 12.07
C ALA A 41 13.26 -1.01 13.21
N PHE A 42 14.08 -2.01 12.93
CA PHE A 42 14.98 -2.59 13.93
C PHE A 42 16.05 -1.58 14.36
N GLU A 43 16.77 -0.99 13.41
CA GLU A 43 17.88 -0.09 13.70
C GLU A 43 17.42 1.18 14.43
N ALA A 44 16.38 1.82 13.92
CA ALA A 44 15.86 3.05 14.51
C ALA A 44 15.12 2.80 15.84
N GLY A 45 14.44 1.67 15.93
CA GLY A 45 13.74 1.27 17.15
C GLY A 45 14.69 1.04 18.32
N ARG A 46 15.80 0.34 18.05
CA ARG A 46 16.84 0.08 19.08
C ARG A 46 17.55 1.33 19.52
N LYS A 47 17.79 2.27 18.61
CA LYS A 47 18.52 3.51 18.92
C LYS A 47 17.66 4.56 19.66
N GLY A 48 16.41 4.71 19.26
CA GLY A 48 15.60 5.82 19.76
C GLY A 48 14.12 5.53 19.86
N LYS A 49 13.70 4.27 19.83
CA LYS A 49 12.28 3.89 19.81
C LYS A 49 11.51 4.57 18.68
N ILE A 50 12.19 4.78 17.56
CA ILE A 50 11.61 5.37 16.35
C ILE A 50 10.91 4.25 15.58
N ARG A 51 9.68 4.50 15.16
CA ARG A 51 8.86 3.56 14.42
C ARG A 51 8.96 3.85 12.92
N VAL A 52 9.03 2.78 12.14
CA VAL A 52 9.18 2.87 10.68
C VAL A 52 8.19 1.92 10.05
N ASN A 53 7.24 2.46 9.30
CA ASN A 53 6.20 1.68 8.65
C ASN A 53 6.02 2.12 7.19
N THR A 54 5.37 1.29 6.41
CA THR A 54 5.00 1.63 5.04
C THR A 54 3.51 1.38 4.81
N ILE A 55 2.91 2.16 3.93
CA ILE A 55 1.51 2.02 3.53
C ILE A 55 1.48 1.51 2.09
N SER A 56 0.80 0.39 1.88
CA SER A 56 0.50 -0.12 0.55
C SER A 56 -0.88 0.39 0.15
N ALA A 57 -0.89 1.47 -0.62
CA ALA A 57 -2.12 2.11 -1.08
C ALA A 57 -2.62 1.46 -2.36
N GLY A 58 -3.95 1.32 -2.47
CA GLY A 58 -4.59 0.92 -3.71
C GLY A 58 -4.50 1.99 -4.79
N PRO A 59 -4.99 1.70 -5.99
CA PRO A 59 -4.94 2.64 -7.10
C PRO A 59 -5.75 3.91 -6.80
N LEU A 60 -5.09 5.06 -6.93
CA LEU A 60 -5.73 6.37 -6.88
C LEU A 60 -5.01 7.34 -7.82
N GLY A 61 -5.68 8.40 -8.23
CA GLY A 61 -5.22 9.31 -9.27
C GLY A 61 -4.12 10.29 -8.82
N SER A 62 -3.02 9.80 -8.24
CA SER A 62 -1.87 10.65 -7.90
C SER A 62 -1.11 11.09 -9.15
N ARG A 63 -0.27 12.12 -9.00
CA ARG A 63 0.57 12.59 -10.11
C ARG A 63 1.49 11.48 -10.63
N ALA A 64 2.12 10.73 -9.73
CA ALA A 64 3.00 9.62 -10.09
C ALA A 64 2.23 8.50 -10.80
N ALA A 65 1.04 8.17 -10.33
CA ALA A 65 0.20 7.16 -10.95
C ALA A 65 -0.27 7.57 -12.35
N LYS A 66 -0.62 8.86 -12.55
CA LYS A 66 -1.01 9.37 -13.87
C LYS A 66 0.12 9.25 -14.89
N ALA A 67 1.36 9.35 -14.48
CA ALA A 67 2.51 9.18 -15.36
C ALA A 67 2.68 7.74 -15.87
N ILE A 68 2.10 6.75 -15.21
CA ILE A 68 2.14 5.34 -15.62
C ILE A 68 1.21 5.08 -16.81
N GLY A 69 0.16 5.89 -17.01
CA GLY A 69 -0.66 5.89 -18.21
C GLY A 69 -1.86 4.93 -18.24
N PHE A 70 -2.07 4.11 -17.21
CA PHE A 70 -3.21 3.18 -17.14
C PHE A 70 -3.92 3.18 -15.79
N ILE A 71 -3.70 4.24 -15.01
CA ILE A 71 -4.22 4.33 -13.63
C ILE A 71 -5.76 4.26 -13.59
N GLU A 72 -6.46 4.84 -14.58
CA GLU A 72 -7.91 4.84 -14.60
C GLU A 72 -8.47 3.43 -14.69
N LYS A 73 -7.84 2.56 -15.47
CA LYS A 73 -8.23 1.15 -15.58
C LYS A 73 -7.96 0.38 -14.28
N MET A 74 -6.90 0.74 -13.58
CA MET A 74 -6.59 0.15 -12.29
C MET A 74 -7.59 0.57 -11.21
N ILE A 75 -8.02 1.83 -11.24
CA ILE A 75 -9.06 2.35 -10.34
C ILE A 75 -10.38 1.63 -10.61
N GLU A 76 -10.75 1.49 -11.87
CA GLU A 76 -11.95 0.75 -12.28
C GLU A 76 -11.90 -0.71 -11.82
N TYR A 77 -10.78 -1.38 -12.06
CA TYR A 77 -10.58 -2.76 -11.61
C TYR A 77 -10.75 -2.88 -10.10
N SER A 78 -10.14 -1.98 -9.34
CA SER A 78 -10.25 -1.95 -7.89
C SER A 78 -11.70 -1.74 -7.44
N TYR A 79 -12.39 -0.79 -8.06
CA TYR A 79 -13.79 -0.51 -7.74
C TYR A 79 -14.68 -1.74 -7.92
N VAL A 80 -14.48 -2.50 -8.99
CA VAL A 80 -15.29 -3.68 -9.28
C VAL A 80 -14.91 -4.87 -8.38
N ASN A 81 -13.63 -5.05 -8.11
CA ASN A 81 -13.12 -6.31 -7.53
C ASN A 81 -12.80 -6.24 -6.03
N ALA A 82 -12.67 -5.06 -5.46
CA ALA A 82 -12.34 -4.95 -4.03
C ALA A 82 -13.56 -5.29 -3.16
N PRO A 83 -13.34 -5.85 -1.96
CA PRO A 83 -14.42 -6.10 -0.99
C PRO A 83 -15.26 -4.86 -0.69
N LEU A 84 -14.62 -3.71 -0.51
CA LEU A 84 -15.34 -2.44 -0.39
C LEU A 84 -15.44 -1.81 -1.77
N GLN A 85 -16.60 -1.95 -2.40
CA GLN A 85 -16.85 -1.43 -3.74
C GLN A 85 -17.09 0.07 -3.71
N LYS A 86 -16.01 0.81 -3.54
CA LYS A 86 -16.02 2.27 -3.54
C LYS A 86 -14.71 2.80 -4.07
N GLU A 87 -14.68 4.07 -4.43
CA GLU A 87 -13.45 4.75 -4.80
C GLU A 87 -12.56 4.94 -3.57
N LEU A 88 -11.27 4.68 -3.72
CA LEU A 88 -10.28 4.99 -2.69
C LEU A 88 -9.94 6.47 -2.76
N LEU A 89 -10.04 7.15 -1.61
CA LEU A 89 -9.71 8.56 -1.51
C LEU A 89 -8.32 8.76 -0.91
N ALA A 90 -7.62 9.79 -1.38
CA ALA A 90 -6.32 10.16 -0.82
C ALA A 90 -6.41 10.42 0.69
N ASP A 91 -7.53 10.98 1.18
CA ASP A 91 -7.76 11.22 2.60
C ASP A 91 -7.75 9.93 3.42
N GLU A 92 -8.18 8.82 2.85
CA GLU A 92 -8.19 7.53 3.55
C GLU A 92 -6.75 7.03 3.77
N VAL A 93 -5.88 7.24 2.79
CA VAL A 93 -4.45 6.97 2.94
C VAL A 93 -3.83 7.93 3.95
N GLY A 94 -4.17 9.21 3.86
CA GLY A 94 -3.70 10.24 4.79
C GLY A 94 -4.14 9.99 6.23
N ASN A 95 -5.36 9.52 6.44
CA ASN A 95 -5.87 9.17 7.78
C ASN A 95 -5.06 8.00 8.38
N THR A 96 -4.71 7.01 7.58
CA THR A 96 -3.85 5.91 8.02
C THR A 96 -2.46 6.41 8.36
N ALA A 97 -1.90 7.31 7.55
CA ALA A 97 -0.61 7.94 7.82
C ALA A 97 -0.64 8.71 9.15
N ALA A 98 -1.68 9.49 9.38
CA ALA A 98 -1.85 10.24 10.62
C ALA A 98 -1.91 9.31 11.84
N PHE A 99 -2.63 8.20 11.73
CA PHE A 99 -2.67 7.18 12.78
C PHE A 99 -1.28 6.60 13.03
N LEU A 100 -0.57 6.18 11.99
CA LEU A 100 0.73 5.51 12.11
C LEU A 100 1.81 6.41 12.72
N VAL A 101 1.75 7.72 12.48
CA VAL A 101 2.72 8.66 13.09
C VAL A 101 2.29 9.18 14.45
N SER A 102 1.08 8.87 14.87
CA SER A 102 0.56 9.30 16.17
C SER A 102 0.92 8.32 17.29
N PRO A 103 0.83 8.75 18.57
CA PRO A 103 1.03 7.84 19.71
C PRO A 103 0.05 6.66 19.75
N LEU A 104 -1.08 6.74 19.06
CA LEU A 104 -2.04 5.63 18.98
C LEU A 104 -1.45 4.39 18.33
N ALA A 105 -0.44 4.55 17.49
CA ALA A 105 0.27 3.45 16.83
C ALA A 105 1.60 3.10 17.52
N SER A 106 1.72 3.34 18.82
CA SER A 106 2.98 3.24 19.55
C SER A 106 3.64 1.85 19.56
N ALA A 107 2.91 0.81 19.25
CA ALA A 107 3.43 -0.56 19.18
C ALA A 107 3.54 -1.11 17.75
N ILE A 108 3.36 -0.26 16.74
CA ILE A 108 3.38 -0.66 15.32
C ILE A 108 4.67 -0.14 14.68
N THR A 109 5.53 -1.08 14.26
CA THR A 109 6.75 -0.77 13.53
C THR A 109 7.14 -1.95 12.63
N GLY A 110 7.83 -1.67 11.53
CA GLY A 110 8.25 -2.70 10.56
C GLY A 110 7.12 -3.27 9.73
N SER A 111 5.95 -2.66 9.73
CA SER A 111 4.75 -3.20 9.10
C SER A 111 4.48 -2.55 7.75
N THR A 112 3.86 -3.32 6.87
CA THR A 112 3.19 -2.81 5.67
C THR A 112 1.69 -2.83 5.94
N VAL A 113 1.05 -1.66 5.90
CA VAL A 113 -0.38 -1.50 6.16
C VAL A 113 -1.10 -1.27 4.83
N TYR A 114 -2.06 -2.11 4.53
CA TYR A 114 -2.83 -2.01 3.28
C TYR A 114 -3.99 -1.05 3.45
N VAL A 115 -4.10 -0.10 2.50
CA VAL A 115 -5.21 0.84 2.41
C VAL A 115 -5.69 0.81 0.96
N ASP A 116 -6.53 -0.17 0.63
CA ASP A 116 -6.87 -0.51 -0.75
C ASP A 116 -8.28 -1.09 -0.88
N ASN A 117 -9.18 -0.76 0.04
CA ASN A 117 -10.54 -1.30 0.06
C ASN A 117 -10.58 -2.84 0.17
N GLY A 118 -9.50 -3.47 0.60
CA GLY A 118 -9.39 -4.92 0.73
C GLY A 118 -8.96 -5.63 -0.55
N LEU A 119 -8.62 -4.91 -1.62
CA LEU A 119 -8.25 -5.52 -2.90
C LEU A 119 -7.11 -6.53 -2.75
N ASN A 120 -6.15 -6.28 -1.87
CA ASN A 120 -5.01 -7.18 -1.66
C ASN A 120 -5.41 -8.59 -1.20
N THR A 121 -6.60 -8.75 -0.64
CA THR A 121 -7.08 -10.05 -0.13
C THR A 121 -7.72 -10.91 -1.22
N MET A 122 -7.99 -10.34 -2.39
CA MET A 122 -8.69 -11.03 -3.48
C MET A 122 -7.73 -11.86 -4.30
N GLY A 123 -8.08 -13.12 -4.48
CA GLY A 123 -7.31 -14.05 -5.34
C GLY A 123 -7.79 -14.10 -6.78
N LEU A 124 -9.04 -13.70 -7.03
CA LEU A 124 -9.67 -13.78 -8.35
C LEU A 124 -10.45 -12.50 -8.63
N ALA A 125 -10.58 -12.17 -9.92
CA ALA A 125 -11.40 -11.05 -10.39
C ALA A 125 -12.86 -11.51 -10.52
N VAL A 126 -13.77 -10.84 -9.80
CA VAL A 126 -15.20 -11.21 -9.80
C VAL A 126 -15.89 -10.89 -11.12
N ASP A 127 -15.35 -9.97 -11.90
CA ASP A 127 -15.87 -9.60 -13.23
C ASP A 127 -15.28 -10.45 -14.35
N SER A 128 -14.42 -11.42 -14.04
CA SER A 128 -13.95 -12.38 -15.03
C SER A 128 -15.12 -13.26 -15.49
N PRO A 129 -15.31 -13.45 -16.82
CA PRO A 129 -16.37 -14.34 -17.32
C PRO A 129 -16.32 -15.75 -16.75
N THR A 130 -15.12 -16.24 -16.44
CA THR A 130 -14.93 -17.57 -15.85
C THR A 130 -15.40 -17.61 -14.40
N VAL A 131 -15.11 -16.58 -13.62
CA VAL A 131 -15.40 -16.55 -12.17
C VAL A 131 -16.82 -16.08 -11.89
N SER A 132 -17.33 -15.14 -12.68
CA SER A 132 -18.66 -14.56 -12.45
C SER A 132 -19.79 -15.60 -12.48
N SER A 133 -19.59 -16.74 -13.16
CA SER A 133 -20.54 -17.85 -13.16
C SER A 133 -20.63 -18.59 -11.82
N LEU A 134 -19.72 -18.31 -10.88
CA LEU A 134 -19.68 -18.92 -9.55
C LEU A 134 -20.41 -18.10 -8.48
N LEU A 135 -20.81 -16.88 -8.81
CA LEU A 135 -21.38 -15.92 -7.84
C LEU A 135 -22.90 -15.86 -7.87
#